data_ce867df595a528367105bc32b1ec57bf
#
_entry.id   ce867df595a528367105bc32b1ec57bf
#
_cell.length_a   1.000
_cell.length_b   1.000
_cell.length_c   1.000
_cell.angle_alpha   90.00
_cell.angle_beta   90.00
_cell.angle_gamma   90.00
#
_symmetry.space_group_name_H-M   'P 1'
#
loop_
_entity.id
_entity.type
_entity.pdbx_description
1 polymer ?
#
loop_
_entity_poly.entity_id
_entity_poly.type
_entity_poly.pdbx_seq_one_letter_code
_entity_poly.pdbx_strand_id
1 'polypeptide(L)'
;LHYDVMDGHFVPNISFGAPVLECLHKALPEVFYDVHLMISHPLQYAEPFIKAGASLYNFHLECEDDIQQTIDAVKALGCKVGLTIKPGTAPEALEPYLDQLDLVLVMSVEPGFGGQKFMPSALDKLRWLKAEKDRRGLKFLLEVDGGVDAATAPQCVAAGADVLVAGSAIFGAADPAAAVRAMAAL
;
A
#
# COMPACT_ATOMS: atom_id res chain seq x y z
N LEU A 1 6.69 -0.64 8.18
CA LEU A 1 5.44 -0.24 8.83
C LEU A 1 4.53 0.41 7.80
N HIS A 2 3.33 -0.15 7.59
CA HIS A 2 2.31 0.45 6.73
C HIS A 2 1.61 1.60 7.49
N TYR A 3 1.50 2.76 6.86
CA TYR A 3 1.05 4.01 7.49
C TYR A 3 -0.10 4.63 6.67
N ASP A 4 -1.33 4.40 7.12
CA ASP A 4 -2.56 4.82 6.44
C ASP A 4 -2.88 6.30 6.64
N VAL A 5 -2.84 7.07 5.57
CA VAL A 5 -3.18 8.50 5.51
C VAL A 5 -4.54 8.69 4.86
N MET A 6 -5.45 9.38 5.54
CA MET A 6 -6.83 9.61 5.09
C MET A 6 -7.21 11.09 5.27
N ASP A 7 -7.84 11.69 4.26
CA ASP A 7 -8.13 13.15 4.21
C ASP A 7 -9.60 13.52 4.47
N GLY A 8 -10.50 12.53 4.62
CA GLY A 8 -11.94 12.78 4.76
C GLY A 8 -12.65 13.16 3.46
N HIS A 9 -11.96 13.16 2.31
CA HIS A 9 -12.50 13.45 0.98
C HIS A 9 -12.44 12.21 0.08
N PHE A 10 -11.26 11.67 -0.14
CA PHE A 10 -11.07 10.43 -0.90
C PHE A 10 -11.73 9.22 -0.23
N VAL A 11 -11.70 9.21 1.10
CA VAL A 11 -12.39 8.24 1.98
C VAL A 11 -13.12 8.97 3.10
N PRO A 12 -14.24 8.43 3.64
CA PRO A 12 -15.05 9.09 4.67
C PRO A 12 -14.45 8.96 6.08
N ASN A 13 -13.14 9.10 6.22
CA ASN A 13 -12.40 9.04 7.48
C ASN A 13 -11.17 9.95 7.42
N ILE A 14 -10.70 10.39 8.59
CA ILE A 14 -9.48 11.18 8.75
C ILE A 14 -8.54 10.40 9.67
N SER A 15 -7.26 10.29 9.30
CA SER A 15 -6.27 9.60 10.12
C SER A 15 -5.08 10.50 10.47
N PHE A 16 -3.89 10.14 10.06
CA PHE A 16 -2.64 10.77 10.45
C PHE A 16 -2.06 11.63 9.32
N GLY A 17 -1.32 12.69 9.70
CA GLY A 17 -0.59 13.53 8.77
C GLY A 17 0.93 13.36 8.90
N ALA A 18 1.68 14.11 8.06
CA ALA A 18 3.15 14.10 8.05
C ALA A 18 3.81 14.38 9.43
N PRO A 19 3.25 15.26 10.32
CA PRO A 19 3.84 15.48 11.64
C PRO A 19 3.89 14.23 12.54
N VAL A 20 2.89 13.34 12.43
CA VAL A 20 2.90 12.07 13.21
C VAL A 20 3.93 11.12 12.64
N LEU A 21 4.04 11.02 11.30
CA LEU A 21 5.09 10.24 10.65
C LEU A 21 6.50 10.72 11.06
N GLU A 22 6.72 12.03 11.10
CA GLU A 22 8.00 12.61 11.54
C GLU A 22 8.35 12.20 12.99
N CYS A 23 7.37 12.18 13.89
CA CYS A 23 7.58 11.71 15.27
C CYS A 23 7.94 10.22 15.31
N LEU A 24 7.26 9.38 14.52
CA LEU A 24 7.57 7.95 14.41
C LEU A 24 8.96 7.72 13.83
N HIS A 25 9.31 8.41 12.76
CA HIS A 25 10.62 8.29 12.11
C HIS A 25 11.76 8.75 13.04
N LYS A 26 11.57 9.81 13.84
CA LYS A 26 12.53 10.22 14.85
C LYS A 26 12.73 9.19 15.96
N ALA A 27 11.65 8.48 16.35
CA ALA A 27 11.71 7.45 17.39
C ALA A 27 12.30 6.12 16.88
N LEU A 28 12.05 5.78 15.62
CA LEU A 28 12.41 4.51 14.98
C LEU A 28 12.96 4.76 13.56
N PRO A 29 14.16 5.36 13.43
CA PRO A 29 14.70 5.80 12.13
C PRO A 29 15.09 4.64 11.20
N GLU A 30 15.27 3.42 11.72
CA GLU A 30 15.61 2.22 10.96
C GLU A 30 14.40 1.51 10.34
N VAL A 31 13.17 1.92 10.72
CA VAL A 31 11.95 1.30 10.19
C VAL A 31 11.66 1.80 8.78
N PHE A 32 11.34 0.87 7.88
CA PHE A 32 10.81 1.20 6.56
C PHE A 32 9.35 1.65 6.67
N TYR A 33 9.06 2.89 6.28
CA TYR A 33 7.71 3.45 6.31
C TYR A 33 7.10 3.42 4.91
N ASP A 34 6.17 2.49 4.69
CA ASP A 34 5.29 2.44 3.53
C ASP A 34 4.09 3.34 3.82
N VAL A 35 4.07 4.52 3.19
CA VAL A 35 3.04 5.53 3.43
C VAL A 35 1.96 5.41 2.37
N HIS A 36 0.82 4.85 2.78
CA HIS A 36 -0.34 4.63 1.93
C HIS A 36 -1.31 5.82 2.03
N LEU A 37 -1.49 6.53 0.92
CA LEU A 37 -2.22 7.79 0.88
C LEU A 37 -3.59 7.61 0.21
N MET A 38 -4.61 7.48 1.04
CA MET A 38 -6.03 7.52 0.68
C MET A 38 -6.52 8.98 0.70
N ILE A 39 -5.97 9.81 -0.20
CA ILE A 39 -6.22 11.26 -0.29
C ILE A 39 -6.48 11.68 -1.73
N SER A 40 -7.26 12.78 -1.91
CA SER A 40 -7.66 13.27 -3.23
C SER A 40 -6.48 13.86 -4.02
N HIS A 41 -5.55 14.56 -3.33
CA HIS A 41 -4.46 15.31 -3.96
C HIS A 41 -3.07 14.90 -3.43
N PRO A 42 -2.56 13.72 -3.80
CA PRO A 42 -1.26 13.22 -3.31
C PRO A 42 -0.06 14.08 -3.78
N LEU A 43 -0.12 14.70 -4.95
CA LEU A 43 0.99 15.48 -5.48
C LEU A 43 1.44 16.61 -4.54
N GLN A 44 0.50 17.34 -3.95
CA GLN A 44 0.81 18.46 -3.05
C GLN A 44 1.44 18.02 -1.71
N TYR A 45 1.26 16.74 -1.32
CA TYR A 45 1.75 16.18 -0.06
C TYR A 45 3.02 15.34 -0.21
N ALA A 46 3.52 15.13 -1.43
CA ALA A 46 4.70 14.31 -1.67
C ALA A 46 5.91 14.82 -0.86
N GLU A 47 6.28 16.09 -1.03
CA GLU A 47 7.43 16.66 -0.31
C GLU A 47 7.27 16.63 1.22
N PRO A 48 6.11 17.05 1.83
CA PRO A 48 5.90 16.96 3.27
C PRO A 48 6.07 15.55 3.86
N PHE A 49 5.49 14.52 3.24
CA PHE A 49 5.58 13.15 3.76
C PHE A 49 6.97 12.55 3.54
N ILE A 50 7.62 12.82 2.41
CA ILE A 50 8.97 12.33 2.13
C ILE A 50 9.97 12.95 3.12
N LYS A 51 9.88 14.25 3.39
CA LYS A 51 10.69 14.92 4.43
C LYS A 51 10.40 14.41 5.83
N ALA A 52 9.18 13.98 6.11
CA ALA A 52 8.79 13.37 7.39
C ALA A 52 9.34 11.96 7.59
N GLY A 53 9.92 11.32 6.55
CA GLY A 53 10.58 10.03 6.65
C GLY A 53 9.87 8.89 5.90
N ALA A 54 8.98 9.18 4.94
CA ALA A 54 8.42 8.15 4.07
C ALA A 54 9.54 7.44 3.29
N SER A 55 9.60 6.12 3.40
CA SER A 55 10.53 5.27 2.64
C SER A 55 9.96 4.90 1.27
N LEU A 56 8.64 4.79 1.22
CA LEU A 56 7.85 4.55 0.02
C LEU A 56 6.60 5.42 0.09
N TYR A 57 6.32 6.12 -0.99
CA TYR A 57 5.14 6.96 -1.17
C TYR A 57 4.14 6.25 -2.07
N ASN A 58 3.07 5.71 -1.47
CA ASN A 58 2.10 4.85 -2.13
C ASN A 58 0.74 5.57 -2.21
N PHE A 59 0.27 5.89 -3.41
CA PHE A 59 -0.95 6.64 -3.61
C PHE A 59 -1.91 5.94 -4.58
N HIS A 60 -3.16 6.35 -4.59
CA HIS A 60 -4.20 5.71 -5.39
C HIS A 60 -4.21 6.16 -6.84
N LEU A 61 -4.42 5.21 -7.76
CA LEU A 61 -4.67 5.50 -9.17
C LEU A 61 -5.93 6.36 -9.37
N GLU A 62 -6.89 6.25 -8.45
CA GLU A 62 -8.17 6.96 -8.48
C GLU A 62 -8.12 8.34 -7.82
N CYS A 63 -6.94 8.89 -7.52
CA CYS A 63 -6.78 10.26 -7.01
C CYS A 63 -7.13 11.30 -8.08
N GLU A 64 -7.25 12.58 -7.68
CA GLU A 64 -7.62 13.67 -8.58
C GLU A 64 -6.42 14.29 -9.31
N ASP A 65 -5.20 13.98 -8.90
CA ASP A 65 -3.97 14.49 -9.51
C ASP A 65 -3.57 13.67 -10.74
N ASP A 66 -2.72 14.24 -11.60
CA ASP A 66 -2.07 13.53 -12.70
C ASP A 66 -1.09 12.48 -12.14
N ILE A 67 -1.31 11.22 -12.53
CA ILE A 67 -0.55 10.08 -12.01
C ILE A 67 0.93 10.16 -12.41
N GLN A 68 1.21 10.47 -13.68
CA GLN A 68 2.60 10.54 -14.15
C GLN A 68 3.35 11.69 -13.47
N GLN A 69 2.73 12.85 -13.36
CA GLN A 69 3.33 13.99 -12.67
C GLN A 69 3.60 13.69 -11.20
N THR A 70 2.71 12.94 -10.53
CA THR A 70 2.91 12.53 -9.13
C THR A 70 4.08 11.54 -9.00
N ILE A 71 4.16 10.53 -9.89
CA ILE A 71 5.29 9.59 -9.94
C ILE A 71 6.61 10.33 -10.12
N ASP A 72 6.67 11.25 -11.09
CA ASP A 72 7.88 12.02 -11.40
C ASP A 72 8.32 12.89 -10.22
N ALA A 73 7.36 13.54 -9.54
CA ALA A 73 7.63 14.37 -8.35
C ALA A 73 8.20 13.52 -7.19
N VAL A 74 7.62 12.36 -6.91
CA VAL A 74 8.09 11.45 -5.86
C VAL A 74 9.51 10.96 -6.15
N LYS A 75 9.78 10.55 -7.38
CA LYS A 75 11.11 10.11 -7.82
C LYS A 75 12.14 11.23 -7.77
N ALA A 76 11.78 12.45 -8.17
CA ALA A 76 12.66 13.61 -8.09
C ALA A 76 13.07 13.94 -6.65
N LEU A 77 12.24 13.59 -5.66
CA LEU A 77 12.55 13.71 -4.23
C LEU A 77 13.37 12.52 -3.68
N GLY A 78 13.73 11.54 -4.51
CA GLY A 78 14.53 10.38 -4.15
C GLY A 78 13.79 9.32 -3.33
N CYS A 79 12.46 9.34 -3.31
CA CYS A 79 11.63 8.36 -2.62
C CYS A 79 11.18 7.23 -3.56
N LYS A 80 10.96 6.04 -3.01
CA LYS A 80 10.30 4.95 -3.72
C LYS A 80 8.84 5.30 -3.97
N VAL A 81 8.30 4.83 -5.10
CA VAL A 81 6.92 5.10 -5.49
C VAL A 81 6.10 3.83 -5.59
N GLY A 82 4.94 3.85 -4.94
CA GLY A 82 3.90 2.83 -5.04
C GLY A 82 2.64 3.37 -5.68
N LEU A 83 1.87 2.50 -6.34
CA LEU A 83 0.56 2.83 -6.88
C LEU A 83 -0.47 1.80 -6.42
N THR A 84 -1.59 2.30 -5.89
CA THR A 84 -2.67 1.50 -5.29
C THR A 84 -3.90 1.52 -6.18
N ILE A 85 -4.63 0.40 -6.24
CA ILE A 85 -5.94 0.32 -6.88
C ILE A 85 -7.03 -0.15 -5.91
N LYS A 86 -8.21 0.49 -6.01
CA LYS A 86 -9.43 0.11 -5.27
C LYS A 86 -9.99 -1.24 -5.76
N PRO A 87 -10.89 -1.89 -4.98
CA PRO A 87 -11.53 -3.14 -5.40
C PRO A 87 -12.27 -3.04 -6.74
N GLY A 88 -12.87 -1.89 -7.04
CA GLY A 88 -13.59 -1.65 -8.30
C GLY A 88 -12.72 -1.40 -9.53
N THR A 89 -11.42 -1.12 -9.37
CA THR A 89 -10.50 -0.76 -10.48
C THR A 89 -9.83 -2.01 -11.05
N ALA A 90 -9.87 -2.16 -12.36
CA ALA A 90 -9.22 -3.27 -13.05
C ALA A 90 -7.68 -3.11 -13.02
N PRO A 91 -6.89 -4.20 -12.84
CA PRO A 91 -5.44 -4.11 -12.71
C PRO A 91 -4.75 -3.65 -14.01
N GLU A 92 -5.38 -3.83 -15.16
CA GLU A 92 -4.90 -3.36 -16.47
C GLU A 92 -4.73 -1.83 -16.53
N ALA A 93 -5.47 -1.09 -15.69
CA ALA A 93 -5.33 0.36 -15.60
C ALA A 93 -3.93 0.81 -15.11
N LEU A 94 -3.18 -0.09 -14.48
CA LEU A 94 -1.80 0.15 -14.04
C LEU A 94 -0.75 -0.04 -15.13
N GLU A 95 -1.09 -0.69 -16.27
CA GLU A 95 -0.12 -1.05 -17.32
C GLU A 95 0.82 0.07 -17.75
N PRO A 96 0.35 1.34 -17.92
CA PRO A 96 1.20 2.45 -18.35
C PRO A 96 2.30 2.82 -17.35
N TYR A 97 2.17 2.42 -16.07
CA TYR A 97 3.01 2.87 -14.99
C TYR A 97 3.90 1.77 -14.40
N LEU A 98 3.59 0.47 -14.64
CA LEU A 98 4.20 -0.68 -13.95
C LEU A 98 5.73 -0.72 -13.99
N ASP A 99 6.37 -0.25 -15.06
CA ASP A 99 7.83 -0.23 -15.22
C ASP A 99 8.51 0.87 -14.40
N GLN A 100 7.73 1.79 -13.84
CA GLN A 100 8.19 2.92 -13.07
C GLN A 100 8.02 2.74 -11.56
N LEU A 101 7.30 1.69 -11.13
CA LEU A 101 6.90 1.49 -9.74
C LEU A 101 7.87 0.60 -8.97
N ASP A 102 8.02 0.89 -7.67
CA ASP A 102 8.70 0.03 -6.70
C ASP A 102 7.71 -0.93 -6.01
N LEU A 103 6.43 -0.55 -5.95
CA LEU A 103 5.37 -1.34 -5.32
C LEU A 103 4.03 -1.12 -6.02
N VAL A 104 3.22 -2.18 -6.08
CA VAL A 104 1.80 -2.13 -6.47
C VAL A 104 0.96 -2.69 -5.33
N LEU A 105 0.03 -1.88 -4.82
CA LEU A 105 -0.89 -2.30 -3.77
C LEU A 105 -2.27 -2.60 -4.34
N VAL A 106 -2.78 -3.79 -4.05
CA VAL A 106 -4.15 -4.21 -4.35
C VAL A 106 -5.00 -4.12 -3.09
N MET A 107 -6.00 -3.24 -3.10
CA MET A 107 -6.98 -3.20 -2.02
C MET A 107 -7.91 -4.41 -2.11
N SER A 108 -8.03 -5.15 -1.01
CA SER A 108 -8.95 -6.27 -0.83
C SER A 108 -10.17 -5.92 0.03
N VAL A 109 -10.33 -4.63 0.32
CA VAL A 109 -11.52 -4.00 0.93
C VAL A 109 -11.66 -2.59 0.35
N GLU A 110 -12.83 -1.96 0.54
CA GLU A 110 -12.93 -0.51 0.24
C GLU A 110 -12.07 0.26 1.23
N PRO A 111 -11.20 1.20 0.75
CA PRO A 111 -10.33 1.97 1.62
C PRO A 111 -11.13 2.87 2.59
N GLY A 112 -10.54 3.18 3.77
CA GLY A 112 -11.11 4.12 4.73
C GLY A 112 -11.38 3.57 6.13
N PHE A 113 -11.54 2.25 6.31
CA PHE A 113 -11.77 1.64 7.61
C PHE A 113 -11.04 0.30 7.75
N GLY A 114 -10.47 0.05 8.93
CA GLY A 114 -9.91 -1.25 9.27
C GLY A 114 -10.97 -2.31 9.63
N GLY A 115 -10.56 -3.58 9.75
CA GLY A 115 -11.39 -4.69 10.24
C GLY A 115 -12.49 -5.15 9.28
N GLN A 116 -12.43 -4.78 8.02
CA GLN A 116 -13.36 -5.23 6.97
C GLN A 116 -13.07 -6.67 6.53
N LYS A 117 -14.09 -7.33 5.98
CA LYS A 117 -13.97 -8.67 5.43
C LYS A 117 -13.25 -8.66 4.09
N PHE A 118 -12.25 -9.53 3.95
CA PHE A 118 -11.49 -9.75 2.71
C PHE A 118 -12.40 -10.01 1.50
N MET A 119 -12.14 -9.34 0.40
CA MET A 119 -12.82 -9.52 -0.88
C MET A 119 -12.00 -10.46 -1.80
N PRO A 120 -12.46 -11.69 -2.08
CA PRO A 120 -11.69 -12.67 -2.86
C PRO A 120 -11.34 -12.23 -4.29
N SER A 121 -12.06 -11.26 -4.86
CA SER A 121 -11.74 -10.68 -6.16
C SER A 121 -10.33 -10.06 -6.25
N ALA A 122 -9.75 -9.67 -5.11
CA ALA A 122 -8.37 -9.20 -5.04
C ALA A 122 -7.36 -10.26 -5.49
N LEU A 123 -7.65 -11.56 -5.25
CA LEU A 123 -6.77 -12.66 -5.65
C LEU A 123 -6.58 -12.75 -7.17
N ASP A 124 -7.62 -12.46 -7.95
CA ASP A 124 -7.51 -12.47 -9.42
C ASP A 124 -6.66 -11.31 -9.92
N LYS A 125 -6.74 -10.14 -9.28
CA LYS A 125 -5.87 -8.99 -9.58
C LYS A 125 -4.40 -9.29 -9.22
N LEU A 126 -4.15 -9.92 -8.07
CA LEU A 126 -2.80 -10.34 -7.68
C LEU A 126 -2.20 -11.31 -8.71
N ARG A 127 -2.97 -12.34 -9.15
CA ARG A 127 -2.53 -13.29 -10.17
C ARG A 127 -2.21 -12.60 -11.50
N TRP A 128 -3.07 -11.67 -11.93
CA TRP A 128 -2.86 -10.92 -13.16
C TRP A 128 -1.58 -10.07 -13.09
N LEU A 129 -1.40 -9.30 -12.00
CA LEU A 129 -0.22 -8.47 -11.77
C LEU A 129 1.06 -9.31 -11.66
N LYS A 130 1.00 -10.47 -10.99
CA LYS A 130 2.12 -11.40 -10.93
C LYS A 130 2.51 -11.92 -12.31
N ALA A 131 1.53 -12.33 -13.12
CA ALA A 131 1.77 -12.79 -14.48
C ALA A 131 2.37 -11.69 -15.36
N GLU A 132 1.88 -10.46 -15.25
CA GLU A 132 2.37 -9.30 -15.98
C GLU A 132 3.79 -8.90 -15.55
N LYS A 133 4.06 -8.91 -14.24
CA LYS A 133 5.38 -8.72 -13.64
C LYS A 133 6.39 -9.72 -14.22
N ASP A 134 6.05 -11.00 -14.24
CA ASP A 134 6.91 -12.07 -14.76
C ASP A 134 7.11 -11.95 -16.27
N ARG A 135 6.02 -11.72 -17.02
CA ARG A 135 6.05 -11.58 -18.48
C ARG A 135 6.95 -10.44 -18.94
N ARG A 136 6.93 -9.30 -18.25
CA ARG A 136 7.72 -8.10 -18.56
C ARG A 136 9.07 -8.02 -17.83
N GLY A 137 9.36 -8.95 -16.92
CA GLY A 137 10.59 -8.92 -16.11
C GLY A 137 10.67 -7.75 -15.13
N LEU A 138 9.52 -7.26 -14.64
CA LEU A 138 9.42 -6.11 -13.75
C LEU A 138 9.84 -6.46 -12.31
N LYS A 139 10.18 -5.44 -11.50
CA LYS A 139 10.80 -5.63 -10.18
C LYS A 139 9.97 -5.10 -9.01
N PHE A 140 8.80 -4.49 -9.27
CA PHE A 140 7.97 -3.98 -8.18
C PHE A 140 7.57 -5.09 -7.19
N LEU A 141 7.35 -4.73 -5.93
CA LEU A 141 6.72 -5.61 -4.95
C LEU A 141 5.21 -5.58 -5.13
N LEU A 142 4.57 -6.74 -4.98
CA LEU A 142 3.11 -6.87 -5.04
C LEU A 142 2.57 -6.97 -3.62
N GLU A 143 1.79 -5.98 -3.22
CA GLU A 143 1.23 -5.84 -1.88
C GLU A 143 -0.28 -6.01 -1.88
N VAL A 144 -0.83 -6.47 -0.76
CA VAL A 144 -2.28 -6.58 -0.54
C VAL A 144 -2.64 -6.03 0.83
N ASP A 145 -3.69 -5.18 0.87
CA ASP A 145 -4.24 -4.63 2.11
C ASP A 145 -5.76 -4.79 2.17
N GLY A 146 -6.22 -5.21 3.36
CA GLY A 146 -7.63 -5.33 3.71
C GLY A 146 -8.08 -6.75 4.07
N GLY A 147 -8.45 -6.97 5.33
CA GLY A 147 -8.95 -8.25 5.80
C GLY A 147 -7.96 -9.41 5.73
N VAL A 148 -6.66 -9.10 5.74
CA VAL A 148 -5.59 -10.10 5.74
C VAL A 148 -5.43 -10.66 7.15
N ASP A 149 -5.56 -11.97 7.27
CA ASP A 149 -5.47 -12.75 8.51
C ASP A 149 -4.82 -14.13 8.24
N ALA A 150 -4.77 -15.00 9.25
CA ALA A 150 -4.19 -16.33 9.14
C ALA A 150 -4.87 -17.23 8.09
N ALA A 151 -6.14 -16.96 7.75
CA ALA A 151 -6.89 -17.75 6.77
C ALA A 151 -6.74 -17.21 5.33
N THR A 152 -6.61 -15.89 5.18
CA THR A 152 -6.53 -15.21 3.87
C THR A 152 -5.09 -15.00 3.40
N ALA A 153 -4.13 -14.82 4.31
CA ALA A 153 -2.72 -14.59 3.99
C ALA A 153 -2.11 -15.69 3.09
N PRO A 154 -2.30 -17.02 3.35
CA PRO A 154 -1.79 -18.06 2.45
C PRO A 154 -2.37 -17.96 1.03
N GLN A 155 -3.61 -17.51 0.89
CA GLN A 155 -4.26 -17.34 -0.42
C GLN A 155 -3.64 -16.18 -1.19
N CYS A 156 -3.31 -15.08 -0.49
CA CYS A 156 -2.65 -13.91 -1.08
C CYS A 156 -1.24 -14.25 -1.57
N VAL A 157 -0.45 -14.96 -0.75
CA VAL A 157 0.89 -15.44 -1.13
C VAL A 157 0.82 -16.37 -2.34
N ALA A 158 -0.10 -17.35 -2.33
CA ALA A 158 -0.32 -18.25 -3.46
C ALA A 158 -0.78 -17.52 -4.74
N ALA A 159 -1.43 -16.37 -4.61
CA ALA A 159 -1.82 -15.50 -5.73
C ALA A 159 -0.69 -14.59 -6.21
N GLY A 160 0.46 -14.56 -5.50
CA GLY A 160 1.67 -13.84 -5.91
C GLY A 160 1.99 -12.57 -5.11
N ALA A 161 1.33 -12.34 -3.96
CA ALA A 161 1.68 -11.23 -3.08
C ALA A 161 3.07 -11.43 -2.47
N ASP A 162 3.90 -10.38 -2.53
CA ASP A 162 5.22 -10.29 -1.90
C ASP A 162 5.12 -9.67 -0.49
N VAL A 163 4.10 -8.82 -0.25
CA VAL A 163 3.90 -8.06 1.00
C VAL A 163 2.44 -8.18 1.46
N LEU A 164 2.25 -8.43 2.76
CA LEU A 164 0.94 -8.56 3.39
C LEU A 164 0.74 -7.43 4.42
N VAL A 165 -0.32 -6.64 4.27
CA VAL A 165 -0.71 -5.65 5.28
C VAL A 165 -1.79 -6.25 6.17
N ALA A 166 -1.52 -6.31 7.47
CA ALA A 166 -2.42 -6.85 8.47
C ALA A 166 -2.47 -5.94 9.70
N GLY A 167 -3.60 -5.31 9.95
CA GLY A 167 -3.84 -4.46 11.12
C GLY A 167 -4.45 -5.24 12.28
N SER A 168 -5.77 -5.41 12.26
CA SER A 168 -6.52 -6.04 13.35
C SER A 168 -6.07 -7.47 13.69
N ALA A 169 -5.64 -8.24 12.70
CA ALA A 169 -5.14 -9.61 12.89
C ALA A 169 -3.82 -9.64 13.68
N ILE A 170 -3.02 -8.58 13.64
CA ILE A 170 -1.77 -8.44 14.39
C ILE A 170 -2.03 -7.75 15.73
N PHE A 171 -2.55 -6.51 15.70
CA PHE A 171 -2.71 -5.71 16.91
C PHE A 171 -3.80 -6.22 17.87
N GLY A 172 -4.78 -6.99 17.37
CA GLY A 172 -5.79 -7.69 18.16
C GLY A 172 -5.37 -9.07 18.68
N ALA A 173 -4.20 -9.58 18.29
CA ALA A 173 -3.72 -10.88 18.76
C ALA A 173 -3.24 -10.83 20.20
N ALA A 174 -3.35 -11.95 20.91
CA ALA A 174 -2.82 -12.08 22.28
C ALA A 174 -1.29 -11.92 22.33
N ASP A 175 -0.58 -12.33 21.28
CA ASP A 175 0.85 -12.10 21.06
C ASP A 175 1.05 -11.55 19.62
N PRO A 176 1.09 -10.22 19.46
CA PRO A 176 1.29 -9.59 18.16
C PRO A 176 2.60 -10.00 17.48
N ALA A 177 3.68 -10.18 18.25
CA ALA A 177 4.97 -10.57 17.71
C ALA A 177 4.94 -12.00 17.15
N ALA A 178 4.23 -12.93 17.80
CA ALA A 178 4.02 -14.28 17.28
C ALA A 178 3.16 -14.25 16.01
N ALA A 179 2.12 -13.42 15.96
CA ALA A 179 1.27 -13.26 14.78
C ALA A 179 2.07 -12.74 13.57
N VAL A 180 2.94 -11.74 13.76
CA VAL A 180 3.85 -11.25 12.69
C VAL A 180 4.77 -12.37 12.21
N ARG A 181 5.43 -13.09 13.14
CA ARG A 181 6.33 -14.20 12.76
C ARG A 181 5.61 -15.29 11.97
N ALA A 182 4.38 -15.62 12.34
CA ALA A 182 3.59 -16.63 11.64
C ALA A 182 3.23 -16.21 10.22
N MET A 183 2.88 -14.92 10.00
CA MET A 183 2.61 -14.39 8.66
C MET A 183 3.87 -14.26 7.82
N ALA A 184 4.99 -13.86 8.42
CA ALA A 184 6.27 -13.72 7.70
C ALA A 184 6.90 -15.07 7.31
N ALA A 185 6.40 -16.18 7.82
CA ALA A 185 6.87 -17.54 7.51
C ALA A 185 6.12 -18.18 6.33
N LEU A 186 5.12 -17.50 5.73
CA LEU A 186 4.37 -17.96 4.57
C LEU A 186 5.16 -17.77 3.29
#